data_0b7dea8493cdfb58b356243ac58e5df0
#
_entry.id   0b7dea8493cdfb58b356243ac58e5df0
#
_cell.length_a   1.000
_cell.length_b   1.000
_cell.length_c   1.000
_cell.angle_alpha   90.00
_cell.angle_beta   90.00
_cell.angle_gamma   90.00
#
_symmetry.space_group_name_H-M   'P 1'
#
loop_
_entity.id
_entity.type
_entity.pdbx_description
1 polymer ?
#
loop_
_entity_poly.entity_id
_entity_poly.type
_entity_poly.pdbx_seq_one_letter_code
_entity_poly.pdbx_strand_id
1 'polypeptide(L)'
;MIPSTNDSEIGGRGPQVCKPRKGRHPLIRTLDRFGGRTILGKLITWMARRETGKDIRIFYDEVWMYRIGQRYLAKSAELSYPRSVSIDRAYRALYENCTDFWFYVYKPKIGDIIVDVGAGSGLDAPAFSEAVGGDGRVLAIEANPWTFRLLAKQRIWNQLNNMDVYQYAIMGRAGSVIIEDNRAAHTANRVVQGVAAIGPCMEVPAITLDEFCDLNGIDHIDFLKMNIEGAERCAIRGMQKILPRIQHICIACHDFLGDVDPKYRTRDEVIDFLRQSGFKVIQRDDPRDYVRDHVHGVREG
;
A
#
# COMPACT_ATOMS: atom_id res chain seq x y z
N MET A 1 17.32 -41.27 -36.33
CA MET A 1 18.10 -40.00 -36.42
C MET A 1 17.21 -38.91 -35.84
N ILE A 2 17.52 -38.52 -34.63
CA ILE A 2 16.84 -37.42 -33.91
C ILE A 2 17.81 -36.24 -33.93
N PRO A 3 17.41 -35.04 -34.36
CA PRO A 3 18.33 -33.89 -34.36
C PRO A 3 18.46 -33.32 -32.94
N SER A 4 19.71 -33.09 -32.54
CA SER A 4 20.14 -32.42 -31.32
C SER A 4 19.70 -30.96 -31.31
N THR A 5 18.97 -30.55 -30.28
CA THR A 5 18.70 -29.16 -29.98
C THR A 5 19.89 -28.55 -29.24
N ASN A 6 20.45 -27.50 -29.80
CA ASN A 6 21.50 -26.68 -29.22
C ASN A 6 21.01 -25.98 -27.94
N ASP A 7 21.69 -26.29 -26.82
CA ASP A 7 21.73 -25.45 -25.64
C ASP A 7 22.58 -24.21 -25.93
N SER A 8 21.95 -23.07 -26.16
CA SER A 8 22.64 -21.79 -26.23
C SER A 8 22.19 -20.86 -25.10
N GLU A 9 23.10 -20.72 -24.14
CA GLU A 9 23.37 -19.51 -23.34
C GLU A 9 22.20 -18.86 -22.64
N ILE A 10 21.90 -19.36 -21.43
CA ILE A 10 21.31 -18.52 -20.35
C ILE A 10 22.49 -17.70 -19.79
N GLY A 11 22.72 -16.54 -20.38
CA GLY A 11 23.63 -15.54 -19.86
C GLY A 11 23.14 -15.03 -18.50
N GLY A 12 23.73 -15.54 -17.42
CA GLY A 12 23.53 -15.06 -16.06
C GLY A 12 23.89 -13.59 -15.96
N ARG A 13 22.87 -12.72 -15.84
CA ARG A 13 23.10 -11.33 -15.42
C ARG A 13 23.47 -11.37 -13.95
N GLY A 14 24.68 -10.88 -13.63
CA GLY A 14 25.18 -10.78 -12.27
C GLY A 14 24.24 -9.98 -11.35
N PRO A 15 24.41 -10.08 -10.02
CA PRO A 15 23.52 -9.47 -9.06
C PRO A 15 23.41 -7.96 -9.32
N GLN A 16 22.18 -7.46 -9.42
CA GLN A 16 21.91 -6.03 -9.56
C GLN A 16 22.41 -5.31 -8.31
N VAL A 17 23.41 -4.45 -8.47
CA VAL A 17 24.01 -3.70 -7.36
C VAL A 17 23.07 -2.59 -6.94
N CYS A 18 22.39 -2.80 -5.80
CA CYS A 18 21.66 -1.74 -5.14
C CYS A 18 22.61 -0.60 -4.70
N LYS A 19 22.33 0.62 -5.08
CA LYS A 19 23.17 1.76 -4.68
C LYS A 19 22.94 2.10 -3.21
N PRO A 20 24.01 2.27 -2.39
CA PRO A 20 23.87 2.64 -0.99
C PRO A 20 23.23 4.02 -0.87
N ARG A 21 22.43 4.16 0.17
CA ARG A 21 21.65 5.36 0.48
C ARG A 21 22.53 6.55 0.82
N LYS A 22 22.27 7.73 0.23
CA LYS A 22 22.89 8.99 0.66
C LYS A 22 22.42 9.34 2.07
N GLY A 23 23.39 9.64 2.98
CA GLY A 23 23.11 10.03 4.36
C GLY A 23 22.19 11.27 4.46
N ARG A 24 21.52 11.43 5.62
CA ARG A 24 20.67 12.59 5.92
C ARG A 24 21.44 13.91 5.73
N HIS A 25 20.75 14.91 5.18
CA HIS A 25 21.32 16.26 4.98
C HIS A 25 21.86 16.84 6.30
N PRO A 26 23.04 17.48 6.34
CA PRO A 26 23.66 17.99 7.58
C PRO A 26 22.74 18.89 8.42
N LEU A 27 21.96 19.76 7.78
CA LEU A 27 20.97 20.64 8.42
C LEU A 27 19.91 19.85 9.23
N ILE A 28 19.46 18.71 8.73
CA ILE A 28 18.48 17.86 9.43
C ILE A 28 19.10 17.25 10.68
N ARG A 29 20.37 16.85 10.63
CA ARG A 29 21.12 16.37 11.82
C ARG A 29 21.27 17.44 12.89
N THR A 30 21.49 18.68 12.49
CA THR A 30 21.63 19.80 13.41
C THR A 30 20.31 20.15 14.07
N LEU A 31 19.21 20.21 13.30
CA LEU A 31 17.86 20.43 13.82
C LEU A 31 17.41 19.30 14.77
N ASP A 32 17.79 18.04 14.49
CA ASP A 32 17.51 16.91 15.39
C ASP A 32 18.18 17.05 16.76
N ARG A 33 19.42 17.58 16.81
CA ARG A 33 20.19 17.73 18.06
C ARG A 33 19.63 18.78 19.01
N PHE A 34 18.94 19.82 18.51
CA PHE A 34 18.56 20.99 19.30
C PHE A 34 17.04 21.15 19.52
N GLY A 35 16.25 20.09 19.37
CA GLY A 35 14.77 20.17 19.54
C GLY A 35 14.07 21.03 18.47
N GLY A 36 14.79 21.41 17.41
CA GLY A 36 14.30 22.28 16.33
C GLY A 36 13.06 21.75 15.61
N ARG A 37 12.86 20.44 15.60
CA ARG A 37 11.64 19.83 15.02
C ARG A 37 10.38 20.19 15.79
N THR A 38 10.46 20.32 17.11
CA THR A 38 9.32 20.73 17.94
C THR A 38 8.93 22.18 17.65
N ILE A 39 9.91 23.07 17.58
CA ILE A 39 9.68 24.49 17.26
C ILE A 39 9.12 24.63 15.85
N LEU A 40 9.72 23.93 14.91
CA LEU A 40 9.28 23.93 13.52
C LEU A 40 7.86 23.35 13.36
N GLY A 41 7.52 22.26 14.06
CA GLY A 41 6.19 21.70 14.08
C GLY A 41 5.13 22.71 14.58
N LYS A 42 5.43 23.47 15.63
CA LYS A 42 4.57 24.55 16.13
C LYS A 42 4.39 25.67 15.10
N LEU A 43 5.48 26.10 14.47
CA LEU A 43 5.44 27.16 13.45
C LEU A 43 4.61 26.73 12.24
N ILE A 44 4.87 25.52 11.71
CA ILE A 44 4.12 24.98 10.56
C ILE A 44 2.63 24.79 10.93
N THR A 45 2.33 24.35 12.15
CA THR A 45 0.96 24.23 12.66
C THR A 45 0.24 25.59 12.64
N TRP A 46 0.89 26.63 13.15
CA TRP A 46 0.31 27.97 13.17
C TRP A 46 0.03 28.48 11.75
N MET A 47 1.01 28.33 10.85
CA MET A 47 0.85 28.72 9.42
C MET A 47 -0.29 27.93 8.76
N ALA A 48 -0.31 26.62 8.92
CA ALA A 48 -1.32 25.74 8.33
C ALA A 48 -2.75 26.08 8.83
N ARG A 49 -2.93 26.34 10.12
CA ARG A 49 -4.21 26.78 10.69
C ARG A 49 -4.68 28.12 10.11
N ARG A 50 -3.74 29.08 9.99
CA ARG A 50 -4.05 30.40 9.44
C ARG A 50 -4.46 30.32 7.96
N GLU A 51 -3.79 29.45 7.19
CA GLU A 51 -4.02 29.31 5.76
C GLU A 51 -5.31 28.52 5.44
N THR A 52 -5.60 27.48 6.22
CA THR A 52 -6.72 26.54 5.91
C THR A 52 -7.96 26.73 6.74
N GLY A 53 -7.86 27.42 7.89
CA GLY A 53 -8.95 27.52 8.87
C GLY A 53 -9.30 26.21 9.59
N LYS A 54 -8.53 25.13 9.36
CA LYS A 54 -8.81 23.79 9.90
C LYS A 54 -8.12 23.56 11.23
N ASP A 55 -8.70 22.73 12.12
CA ASP A 55 -8.03 22.25 13.33
C ASP A 55 -6.96 21.21 12.93
N ILE A 56 -5.74 21.69 12.79
CA ILE A 56 -4.56 20.91 12.40
C ILE A 56 -3.52 21.07 13.48
N ARG A 57 -2.83 19.95 13.77
CA ARG A 57 -1.60 19.95 14.55
C ARG A 57 -0.54 19.14 13.79
N ILE A 58 0.64 19.75 13.59
CA ILE A 58 1.77 19.12 12.92
C ILE A 58 2.90 18.99 13.95
N PHE A 59 3.40 17.77 14.11
CA PHE A 59 4.44 17.45 15.07
C PHE A 59 5.33 16.31 14.54
N TYR A 60 6.46 16.10 15.18
CA TYR A 60 7.39 15.05 14.82
C TYR A 60 7.42 13.96 15.90
N ASP A 61 7.17 12.71 15.47
CA ASP A 61 7.29 11.49 16.25
C ASP A 61 7.95 10.42 15.37
N GLU A 62 9.29 10.44 15.29
CA GLU A 62 10.10 9.65 14.33
C GLU A 62 9.78 9.94 12.86
N VAL A 63 8.55 10.35 12.58
CA VAL A 63 8.02 10.82 11.30
C VAL A 63 7.20 12.08 11.53
N TRP A 64 6.92 12.84 10.48
CA TRP A 64 6.00 13.97 10.58
C TRP A 64 4.56 13.47 10.64
N MET A 65 3.90 13.81 11.74
CA MET A 65 2.50 13.50 12.02
C MET A 65 1.63 14.73 11.83
N TYR A 66 0.49 14.53 11.20
CA TYR A 66 -0.57 15.52 11.08
C TYR A 66 -1.78 15.01 11.86
N ARG A 67 -2.26 15.76 12.83
CA ARG A 67 -3.60 15.59 13.35
C ARG A 67 -4.53 16.54 12.61
N ILE A 68 -5.58 16.00 12.01
CA ILE A 68 -6.63 16.74 11.29
C ILE A 68 -7.95 16.35 11.93
N GLY A 69 -8.56 17.28 12.70
CA GLY A 69 -9.69 16.95 13.55
C GLY A 69 -9.33 15.85 14.56
N GLN A 70 -10.04 14.75 14.52
CA GLN A 70 -9.83 13.61 15.43
C GLN A 70 -8.87 12.56 14.85
N ARG A 71 -8.44 12.66 13.58
CA ARG A 71 -7.62 11.66 12.91
C ARG A 71 -6.17 12.09 12.75
N TYR A 72 -5.28 11.11 12.83
CA TYR A 72 -3.85 11.28 12.62
C TYR A 72 -3.44 10.72 11.28
N LEU A 73 -2.47 11.38 10.65
CA LEU A 73 -1.86 10.99 9.40
C LEU A 73 -0.35 10.99 9.54
N ALA A 74 0.27 9.84 9.35
CA ALA A 74 1.72 9.71 9.23
C ALA A 74 2.13 10.12 7.81
N LYS A 75 2.88 11.21 7.68
CA LYS A 75 3.15 11.81 6.36
C LYS A 75 4.50 11.42 5.78
N SER A 76 5.59 11.69 6.48
CA SER A 76 6.94 11.44 5.99
C SER A 76 7.97 11.70 7.09
N ALA A 77 9.18 11.12 6.96
CA ALA A 77 10.30 11.54 7.81
C ALA A 77 11.01 12.78 7.29
N GLU A 78 10.82 13.11 6.03
CA GLU A 78 11.43 14.29 5.45
C GLU A 78 10.57 15.53 5.70
N LEU A 79 11.28 16.64 5.91
CA LEU A 79 10.66 17.93 6.12
C LEU A 79 9.99 18.38 4.82
N SER A 80 8.69 18.32 4.75
CA SER A 80 7.93 18.95 3.67
C SER A 80 6.99 19.98 4.27
N TYR A 81 7.06 21.22 3.78
CA TYR A 81 6.07 22.23 4.15
C TYR A 81 4.71 21.82 3.54
N PRO A 82 3.67 21.62 4.39
CA PRO A 82 2.36 21.29 3.85
C PRO A 82 1.75 22.56 3.23
N ARG A 83 1.53 22.49 1.93
CA ARG A 83 0.70 23.50 1.25
C ARG A 83 -0.77 23.24 1.59
N SER A 84 -1.63 24.28 1.57
CA SER A 84 -3.08 24.14 1.77
C SER A 84 -3.69 23.02 0.94
N VAL A 85 -3.32 22.93 -0.34
CA VAL A 85 -3.73 21.86 -1.27
C VAL A 85 -3.36 20.46 -0.76
N SER A 86 -2.18 20.31 -0.13
CA SER A 86 -1.76 19.00 0.40
C SER A 86 -2.52 18.60 1.66
N ILE A 87 -2.95 19.59 2.46
CA ILE A 87 -3.76 19.36 3.65
C ILE A 87 -5.19 18.99 3.26
N ASP A 88 -5.78 19.69 2.30
CA ASP A 88 -7.12 19.38 1.78
C ASP A 88 -7.15 17.99 1.14
N ARG A 89 -6.11 17.65 0.38
CA ARG A 89 -5.97 16.29 -0.18
C ARG A 89 -5.87 15.25 0.93
N ALA A 90 -5.09 15.48 1.98
CA ALA A 90 -4.96 14.56 3.11
C ALA A 90 -6.29 14.42 3.87
N TYR A 91 -7.03 15.51 4.06
CA TYR A 91 -8.36 15.46 4.66
C TYR A 91 -9.33 14.58 3.85
N ARG A 92 -9.41 14.81 2.54
CA ARG A 92 -10.25 13.99 1.65
C ARG A 92 -9.83 12.52 1.67
N ALA A 93 -8.53 12.24 1.64
CA ALA A 93 -8.02 10.88 1.70
C ALA A 93 -8.48 10.17 2.99
N LEU A 94 -8.43 10.83 4.14
CA LEU A 94 -8.81 10.25 5.42
C LEU A 94 -10.33 10.07 5.60
N TYR A 95 -11.16 10.91 4.99
CA TYR A 95 -12.59 10.96 5.28
C TYR A 95 -13.50 10.61 4.09
N GLU A 96 -13.04 10.81 2.86
CA GLU A 96 -13.89 10.72 1.67
C GLU A 96 -13.50 9.58 0.71
N ASN A 97 -12.20 9.37 0.47
CA ASN A 97 -11.74 8.52 -0.64
C ASN A 97 -12.07 7.03 -0.45
N CYS A 98 -12.03 6.51 0.77
CA CYS A 98 -12.23 5.10 1.00
C CYS A 98 -13.59 4.59 0.50
N THR A 99 -14.65 5.37 0.77
CA THR A 99 -16.01 5.07 0.32
C THR A 99 -16.16 5.15 -1.20
N ASP A 100 -15.46 6.09 -1.84
CA ASP A 100 -15.52 6.29 -3.29
C ASP A 100 -14.71 5.23 -4.05
N PHE A 101 -13.62 4.72 -3.49
CA PHE A 101 -12.74 3.77 -4.18
C PHE A 101 -12.99 2.33 -3.75
N TRP A 102 -12.57 2.00 -2.54
CA TRP A 102 -12.51 0.61 -2.07
C TRP A 102 -13.88 0.04 -1.79
N PHE A 103 -14.78 0.85 -1.23
CA PHE A 103 -16.13 0.45 -0.84
C PHE A 103 -17.19 0.69 -1.92
N TYR A 104 -16.78 0.92 -3.16
CA TYR A 104 -17.70 1.18 -4.27
C TYR A 104 -18.71 0.07 -4.49
N VAL A 105 -18.28 -1.20 -4.43
CA VAL A 105 -19.13 -2.38 -4.63
C VAL A 105 -19.56 -2.99 -3.29
N TYR A 106 -18.68 -3.02 -2.33
CA TYR A 106 -18.93 -3.61 -1.02
C TYR A 106 -18.59 -2.63 0.10
N LYS A 107 -19.53 -2.43 1.01
CA LYS A 107 -19.30 -1.69 2.27
C LYS A 107 -19.15 -2.70 3.40
N PRO A 108 -17.97 -2.82 3.99
CA PRO A 108 -17.74 -3.73 5.11
C PRO A 108 -18.72 -3.48 6.25
N LYS A 109 -19.00 -4.53 7.02
CA LYS A 109 -19.94 -4.53 8.14
C LYS A 109 -19.19 -4.78 9.45
N ILE A 110 -19.86 -4.48 10.55
CA ILE A 110 -19.34 -4.82 11.89
C ILE A 110 -19.11 -6.34 11.96
N GLY A 111 -17.92 -6.73 12.41
CA GLY A 111 -17.51 -8.13 12.51
C GLY A 111 -16.73 -8.67 11.30
N ASP A 112 -16.69 -7.94 10.18
CA ASP A 112 -15.97 -8.38 8.97
C ASP A 112 -14.46 -8.46 9.17
N ILE A 113 -13.83 -9.33 8.38
CA ILE A 113 -12.37 -9.44 8.26
C ILE A 113 -11.93 -8.76 6.95
N ILE A 114 -11.12 -7.70 7.08
CA ILE A 114 -10.48 -7.02 5.95
C ILE A 114 -9.00 -7.42 5.88
N VAL A 115 -8.53 -7.79 4.70
CA VAL A 115 -7.10 -7.90 4.40
C VAL A 115 -6.73 -6.79 3.41
N ASP A 116 -5.84 -5.90 3.83
CA ASP A 116 -5.35 -4.75 3.06
C ASP A 116 -3.92 -5.01 2.57
N VAL A 117 -3.78 -5.50 1.35
CA VAL A 117 -2.48 -5.78 0.71
C VAL A 117 -2.00 -4.53 0.00
N GLY A 118 -0.82 -4.06 0.40
CA GLY A 118 -0.29 -2.77 -0.03
C GLY A 118 -0.98 -1.61 0.71
N ALA A 119 -0.99 -1.68 2.04
CA ALA A 119 -1.65 -0.69 2.90
C ALA A 119 -0.98 0.70 2.84
N GLY A 120 0.21 0.78 2.25
CA GLY A 120 0.94 2.03 2.12
C GLY A 120 1.24 2.65 3.48
N SER A 121 1.07 3.96 3.58
CA SER A 121 1.22 4.68 4.86
C SER A 121 0.01 4.58 5.79
N GLY A 122 -1.01 3.80 5.43
CA GLY A 122 -2.22 3.61 6.23
C GLY A 122 -3.25 4.73 6.09
N LEU A 123 -3.37 5.35 4.93
CA LEU A 123 -4.38 6.40 4.69
C LEU A 123 -5.80 5.87 4.86
N ASP A 124 -6.06 4.64 4.40
CA ASP A 124 -7.37 3.99 4.46
C ASP A 124 -7.60 3.27 5.80
N ALA A 125 -6.54 3.07 6.60
CA ALA A 125 -6.57 2.31 7.83
C ALA A 125 -7.66 2.75 8.83
N PRO A 126 -7.87 4.06 9.12
CA PRO A 126 -8.95 4.47 10.02
C PRO A 126 -10.33 4.10 9.48
N ALA A 127 -10.56 4.26 8.17
CA ALA A 127 -11.84 3.96 7.56
C ALA A 127 -12.15 2.45 7.55
N PHE A 128 -11.14 1.60 7.31
CA PHE A 128 -11.28 0.14 7.39
C PHE A 128 -11.57 -0.30 8.82
N SER A 129 -10.80 0.20 9.80
CA SER A 129 -11.00 -0.11 11.21
C SER A 129 -12.39 0.30 11.71
N GLU A 130 -12.86 1.51 11.35
CA GLU A 130 -14.18 1.99 11.71
C GLU A 130 -15.30 1.16 11.06
N ALA A 131 -15.13 0.77 9.79
CA ALA A 131 -16.15 0.03 9.04
C ALA A 131 -16.44 -1.34 9.66
N VAL A 132 -15.41 -2.05 10.14
CA VAL A 132 -15.59 -3.40 10.73
C VAL A 132 -15.84 -3.35 12.24
N GLY A 133 -15.60 -2.22 12.91
CA GLY A 133 -15.83 -2.05 14.36
C GLY A 133 -14.95 -2.95 15.23
N GLY A 134 -15.23 -2.92 16.55
CA GLY A 134 -14.41 -3.65 17.53
C GLY A 134 -14.47 -5.18 17.42
N ASP A 135 -15.53 -5.72 16.85
CA ASP A 135 -15.73 -7.16 16.66
C ASP A 135 -15.13 -7.67 15.34
N GLY A 136 -14.79 -6.76 14.42
CA GLY A 136 -14.10 -7.08 13.17
C GLY A 136 -12.59 -7.01 13.28
N ARG A 137 -11.90 -7.36 12.20
CA ARG A 137 -10.44 -7.38 12.15
C ARG A 137 -9.90 -6.82 10.84
N VAL A 138 -8.85 -6.02 10.91
CA VAL A 138 -8.11 -5.52 9.73
C VAL A 138 -6.68 -6.02 9.79
N LEU A 139 -6.22 -6.71 8.74
CA LEU A 139 -4.84 -7.14 8.58
C LEU A 139 -4.21 -6.31 7.46
N ALA A 140 -3.37 -5.36 7.83
CA ALA A 140 -2.74 -4.43 6.90
C ALA A 140 -1.29 -4.83 6.60
N ILE A 141 -0.98 -5.03 5.34
CA ILE A 141 0.31 -5.57 4.87
C ILE A 141 1.00 -4.54 3.99
N GLU A 142 2.23 -4.19 4.34
CA GLU A 142 3.06 -3.24 3.60
C GLU A 142 4.49 -3.76 3.48
N ALA A 143 5.02 -3.83 2.26
CA ALA A 143 6.32 -4.43 2.01
C ALA A 143 7.49 -3.51 2.34
N ASN A 144 7.38 -2.22 2.03
CA ASN A 144 8.48 -1.28 2.22
C ASN A 144 8.66 -0.95 3.71
N PRO A 145 9.81 -1.24 4.33
CA PRO A 145 10.05 -1.04 5.77
C PRO A 145 9.85 0.41 6.22
N TRP A 146 10.06 1.33 5.31
CA TRP A 146 9.90 2.74 5.61
C TRP A 146 8.42 3.14 5.62
N THR A 147 7.68 2.73 4.60
CA THR A 147 6.24 2.95 4.50
C THR A 147 5.49 2.18 5.59
N PHE A 148 5.93 0.96 5.91
CA PHE A 148 5.44 0.18 7.05
C PHE A 148 5.55 0.92 8.39
N ARG A 149 6.65 1.67 8.64
CA ARG A 149 6.75 2.50 9.85
C ARG A 149 5.68 3.59 9.92
N LEU A 150 5.32 4.16 8.77
CA LEU A 150 4.23 5.14 8.70
C LEU A 150 2.90 4.48 9.04
N LEU A 151 2.64 3.30 8.48
CA LEU A 151 1.45 2.49 8.78
C LEU A 151 1.36 2.14 10.27
N ALA A 152 2.46 1.68 10.88
CA ALA A 152 2.52 1.37 12.30
C ALA A 152 2.23 2.59 13.18
N LYS A 153 2.77 3.77 12.82
CA LYS A 153 2.45 5.04 13.51
C LYS A 153 0.99 5.43 13.32
N GLN A 154 0.45 5.24 12.13
CA GLN A 154 -0.96 5.49 11.82
C GLN A 154 -1.88 4.66 12.73
N ARG A 155 -1.59 3.37 12.88
CA ARG A 155 -2.30 2.46 13.78
C ARG A 155 -2.27 2.94 15.23
N ILE A 156 -1.08 3.26 15.75
CA ILE A 156 -0.89 3.66 17.15
C ILE A 156 -1.60 4.99 17.44
N TRP A 157 -1.37 6.01 16.64
CA TRP A 157 -1.91 7.34 16.89
C TRP A 157 -3.43 7.44 16.71
N ASN A 158 -4.01 6.62 15.82
CA ASN A 158 -5.47 6.54 15.68
C ASN A 158 -6.12 5.49 16.60
N GLN A 159 -5.33 4.80 17.44
CA GLN A 159 -5.82 3.76 18.39
C GLN A 159 -6.62 2.66 17.70
N LEU A 160 -6.16 2.20 16.52
CA LEU A 160 -6.85 1.18 15.74
C LEU A 160 -6.58 -0.20 16.37
N ASN A 161 -7.33 -0.53 17.42
CA ASN A 161 -7.09 -1.73 18.25
C ASN A 161 -7.50 -3.03 17.57
N ASN A 162 -8.38 -2.96 16.57
CA ASN A 162 -8.84 -4.08 15.75
C ASN A 162 -8.01 -4.25 14.46
N MET A 163 -6.85 -3.56 14.36
CA MET A 163 -5.94 -3.65 13.23
C MET A 163 -4.60 -4.22 13.63
N ASP A 164 -4.12 -5.21 12.88
CA ASP A 164 -2.75 -5.72 12.91
C ASP A 164 -1.99 -5.27 11.67
N VAL A 165 -0.69 -4.99 11.80
CA VAL A 165 0.16 -4.52 10.71
C VAL A 165 1.35 -5.45 10.49
N TYR A 166 1.64 -5.78 9.23
CA TYR A 166 2.64 -6.77 8.83
C TYR A 166 3.56 -6.25 7.76
N GLN A 167 4.86 -6.59 7.87
CA GLN A 167 5.87 -6.18 6.89
C GLN A 167 6.21 -7.34 5.96
N TYR A 168 5.44 -7.48 4.89
CA TYR A 168 5.66 -8.49 3.84
C TYR A 168 5.31 -7.94 2.46
N ALA A 169 5.97 -8.49 1.43
CA ALA A 169 5.47 -8.43 0.06
C ALA A 169 4.58 -9.66 -0.17
N ILE A 170 3.33 -9.47 -0.61
CA ILE A 170 2.47 -10.58 -1.02
C ILE A 170 2.81 -10.97 -2.45
N MET A 171 3.23 -12.21 -2.63
CA MET A 171 3.76 -12.72 -3.89
C MET A 171 3.20 -14.12 -4.20
N GLY A 172 3.51 -14.65 -5.40
CA GLY A 172 3.13 -16.01 -5.81
C GLY A 172 3.89 -17.14 -5.10
N ARG A 173 4.95 -16.83 -4.38
CA ARG A 173 5.76 -17.77 -3.57
C ARG A 173 6.45 -17.04 -2.43
N ALA A 174 6.70 -17.76 -1.34
CA ALA A 174 7.50 -17.26 -0.22
C ALA A 174 8.99 -17.11 -0.57
N GLY A 175 9.69 -16.29 0.21
CA GLY A 175 11.12 -16.02 0.08
C GLY A 175 11.43 -14.55 0.30
N SER A 176 12.14 -13.94 -0.65
CA SER A 176 12.42 -12.51 -0.64
C SER A 176 12.25 -11.89 -2.03
N VAL A 177 12.01 -10.60 -2.07
CA VAL A 177 11.96 -9.81 -3.31
C VAL A 177 12.69 -8.49 -3.14
N ILE A 178 13.17 -7.96 -4.26
CA ILE A 178 13.79 -6.63 -4.29
C ILE A 178 12.72 -5.60 -4.63
N ILE A 179 12.59 -4.56 -3.83
CA ILE A 179 11.70 -3.43 -4.08
C ILE A 179 12.50 -2.13 -4.19
N GLU A 180 11.94 -1.14 -4.88
CA GLU A 180 12.48 0.22 -4.90
C GLU A 180 12.39 0.88 -3.51
N ASP A 181 13.37 1.73 -3.15
CA ASP A 181 13.35 2.58 -1.94
C ASP A 181 13.23 4.06 -2.35
N ASN A 182 12.13 4.42 -2.99
CA ASN A 182 11.86 5.81 -3.33
C ASN A 182 11.08 6.48 -2.19
N ARG A 183 11.79 7.22 -1.35
CA ARG A 183 11.19 7.89 -0.19
C ARG A 183 10.38 9.13 -0.52
N ALA A 184 10.64 9.77 -1.66
CA ALA A 184 9.89 10.93 -2.10
C ALA A 184 8.52 10.54 -2.64
N ALA A 185 8.41 9.33 -3.25
CA ALA A 185 7.18 8.73 -3.72
C ALA A 185 6.97 7.37 -3.05
N HIS A 186 6.97 7.34 -1.71
CA HIS A 186 6.99 6.12 -0.90
C HIS A 186 5.78 5.20 -1.10
N THR A 187 4.68 5.70 -1.63
CA THR A 187 3.48 4.91 -1.97
C THR A 187 3.56 4.26 -3.36
N ALA A 188 4.59 4.57 -4.16
CA ALA A 188 4.79 4.05 -5.52
C ALA A 188 6.06 3.19 -5.62
N ASN A 189 6.47 2.54 -4.53
CA ASN A 189 7.60 1.61 -4.54
C ASN A 189 7.17 0.27 -5.15
N ARG A 190 7.96 -0.21 -6.11
CA ARG A 190 7.64 -1.35 -6.95
C ARG A 190 8.56 -2.54 -6.66
N VAL A 191 8.05 -3.73 -6.93
CA VAL A 191 8.90 -4.93 -7.03
C VAL A 191 9.77 -4.83 -8.28
N VAL A 192 11.08 -4.98 -8.11
CA VAL A 192 12.04 -4.97 -9.21
C VAL A 192 12.09 -6.36 -9.83
N GLN A 193 11.44 -6.53 -10.99
CA GLN A 193 11.48 -7.77 -11.77
C GLN A 193 12.09 -7.52 -13.14
N GLY A 194 13.26 -8.09 -13.40
CA GLY A 194 13.83 -8.15 -14.76
C GLY A 194 14.28 -6.83 -15.41
N VAL A 195 14.08 -5.69 -14.74
CA VAL A 195 14.47 -4.35 -15.22
C VAL A 195 15.45 -3.73 -14.24
N ALA A 196 16.40 -2.93 -14.75
CA ALA A 196 17.32 -2.20 -13.87
C ALA A 196 16.55 -1.24 -12.97
N ALA A 197 16.73 -1.37 -11.65
CA ALA A 197 16.11 -0.47 -10.68
C ALA A 197 16.54 0.98 -10.94
N ILE A 198 15.59 1.89 -10.98
CA ILE A 198 15.86 3.32 -11.10
C ILE A 198 16.00 3.88 -9.68
N GLY A 199 17.18 3.69 -9.06
CA GLY A 199 17.45 4.28 -7.75
C GLY A 199 17.84 3.27 -6.67
N PRO A 200 17.77 3.66 -5.38
CA PRO A 200 17.97 2.76 -4.25
C PRO A 200 16.92 1.65 -4.24
N CYS A 201 17.33 0.44 -3.90
CA CYS A 201 16.43 -0.69 -3.69
C CYS A 201 16.82 -1.47 -2.44
N MET A 202 15.93 -2.31 -1.97
CA MET A 202 16.13 -3.14 -0.79
C MET A 202 15.47 -4.50 -0.98
N GLU A 203 16.01 -5.49 -0.31
CA GLU A 203 15.43 -6.81 -0.19
C GLU A 203 14.43 -6.84 0.97
N VAL A 204 13.24 -7.41 0.73
CA VAL A 204 12.18 -7.54 1.73
C VAL A 204 11.63 -8.95 1.74
N PRO A 205 11.13 -9.45 2.90
CA PRO A 205 10.51 -10.75 2.98
C PRO A 205 9.24 -10.81 2.12
N ALA A 206 9.07 -11.91 1.42
CA ALA A 206 7.90 -12.22 0.60
C ALA A 206 7.18 -13.46 1.13
N ILE A 207 5.85 -13.43 1.10
CA ILE A 207 4.98 -14.53 1.51
C ILE A 207 3.81 -14.63 0.54
N THR A 208 3.21 -15.81 0.41
CA THR A 208 1.95 -15.94 -0.31
C THR A 208 0.78 -15.49 0.58
N LEU A 209 -0.35 -15.09 -0.03
CA LEU A 209 -1.54 -14.77 0.76
C LEU A 209 -2.06 -16.01 1.50
N ASP A 210 -1.92 -17.19 0.90
CA ASP A 210 -2.31 -18.46 1.53
C ASP A 210 -1.51 -18.71 2.81
N GLU A 211 -0.17 -18.62 2.75
CA GLU A 211 0.69 -18.79 3.92
C GLU A 211 0.46 -17.69 4.97
N PHE A 212 0.23 -16.45 4.53
CA PHE A 212 -0.11 -15.36 5.44
C PHE A 212 -1.39 -15.64 6.21
N CYS A 213 -2.44 -16.11 5.53
CA CYS A 213 -3.71 -16.47 6.16
C CYS A 213 -3.54 -17.64 7.13
N ASP A 214 -2.80 -18.69 6.76
CA ASP A 214 -2.51 -19.84 7.64
C ASP A 214 -1.77 -19.40 8.92
N LEU A 215 -0.74 -18.56 8.80
CA LEU A 215 0.04 -18.06 9.93
C LEU A 215 -0.78 -17.18 10.90
N ASN A 216 -1.80 -16.51 10.40
CA ASN A 216 -2.61 -15.57 11.18
C ASN A 216 -3.99 -16.13 11.59
N GLY A 217 -4.27 -17.41 11.28
CA GLY A 217 -5.52 -18.08 11.61
C GLY A 217 -6.72 -17.48 10.87
N ILE A 218 -6.52 -17.03 9.63
CA ILE A 218 -7.56 -16.46 8.77
C ILE A 218 -8.13 -17.59 7.89
N ASP A 219 -9.34 -17.96 8.12
CA ASP A 219 -10.05 -19.00 7.36
C ASP A 219 -11.01 -18.45 6.31
N HIS A 220 -11.38 -17.18 6.41
CA HIS A 220 -12.17 -16.45 5.42
C HIS A 220 -11.79 -14.97 5.38
N ILE A 221 -12.14 -14.27 4.31
CA ILE A 221 -11.93 -12.84 4.13
C ILE A 221 -13.24 -12.26 3.56
N ASP A 222 -13.83 -11.30 4.29
CA ASP A 222 -15.02 -10.62 3.82
C ASP A 222 -14.70 -9.59 2.75
N PHE A 223 -13.57 -8.88 2.93
CA PHE A 223 -13.08 -7.93 1.95
C PHE A 223 -11.55 -7.97 1.80
N LEU A 224 -11.08 -8.31 0.61
CA LEU A 224 -9.66 -8.20 0.22
C LEU A 224 -9.47 -6.93 -0.63
N LYS A 225 -8.65 -6.01 -0.16
CA LYS A 225 -8.13 -4.90 -0.97
C LYS A 225 -6.68 -5.21 -1.38
N MET A 226 -6.33 -4.94 -2.64
CA MET A 226 -4.96 -5.08 -3.14
C MET A 226 -4.56 -3.87 -3.97
N ASN A 227 -3.42 -3.25 -3.62
CA ASN A 227 -2.84 -2.11 -4.32
C ASN A 227 -1.31 -2.16 -4.19
N ILE A 228 -0.62 -2.85 -5.12
CA ILE A 228 0.78 -3.22 -5.03
C ILE A 228 1.62 -2.85 -6.25
N GLU A 229 1.20 -1.81 -6.97
CA GLU A 229 1.99 -1.11 -7.97
C GLU A 229 2.55 -2.02 -9.09
N GLY A 230 1.69 -2.89 -9.67
CA GLY A 230 2.02 -3.78 -10.79
C GLY A 230 2.47 -5.18 -10.39
N ALA A 231 2.50 -5.53 -9.09
CA ALA A 231 2.80 -6.89 -8.64
C ALA A 231 1.55 -7.78 -8.50
N GLU A 232 0.36 -7.27 -8.84
CA GLU A 232 -0.95 -7.95 -8.70
C GLU A 232 -0.94 -9.31 -9.40
N ARG A 233 -0.38 -9.37 -10.63
CA ARG A 233 -0.21 -10.59 -11.41
C ARG A 233 0.60 -11.69 -10.68
N CYS A 234 1.57 -11.28 -9.89
CA CYS A 234 2.35 -12.22 -9.08
C CYS A 234 1.58 -12.65 -7.84
N ALA A 235 0.93 -11.71 -7.16
CA ALA A 235 0.23 -11.93 -5.90
C ALA A 235 -0.97 -12.88 -6.05
N ILE A 236 -1.78 -12.75 -7.12
CA ILE A 236 -2.94 -13.61 -7.35
C ILE A 236 -2.60 -15.09 -7.49
N ARG A 237 -1.36 -15.43 -7.86
CA ARG A 237 -0.90 -16.82 -7.95
C ARG A 237 -0.69 -17.47 -6.57
N GLY A 238 -0.51 -16.66 -5.52
CA GLY A 238 -0.25 -17.11 -4.15
C GLY A 238 -1.48 -17.08 -3.23
N MET A 239 -2.71 -17.10 -3.79
CA MET A 239 -3.95 -17.04 -2.99
C MET A 239 -4.95 -18.15 -3.32
N GLN A 240 -4.48 -19.26 -3.89
CA GLN A 240 -5.34 -20.33 -4.41
C GLN A 240 -6.16 -21.04 -3.33
N LYS A 241 -5.60 -21.22 -2.12
CA LYS A 241 -6.25 -21.90 -1.00
C LYS A 241 -7.31 -21.02 -0.33
N ILE A 242 -6.99 -19.73 -0.10
CA ILE A 242 -7.92 -18.80 0.54
C ILE A 242 -8.94 -18.22 -0.43
N LEU A 243 -8.64 -18.19 -1.72
CA LEU A 243 -9.47 -17.58 -2.76
C LEU A 243 -10.95 -18.03 -2.75
N PRO A 244 -11.30 -19.33 -2.55
CA PRO A 244 -12.70 -19.77 -2.43
C PRO A 244 -13.44 -19.21 -1.22
N ARG A 245 -12.71 -18.66 -0.24
CA ARG A 245 -13.23 -18.11 1.03
C ARG A 245 -13.15 -16.60 1.10
N ILE A 246 -12.85 -15.93 -0.03
CA ILE A 246 -12.92 -14.48 -0.17
C ILE A 246 -14.29 -14.12 -0.72
N GLN A 247 -15.05 -13.26 -0.02
CA GLN A 247 -16.38 -12.85 -0.44
C GLN A 247 -16.35 -11.68 -1.42
N HIS A 248 -15.55 -10.66 -1.10
CA HIS A 248 -15.41 -9.45 -1.91
C HIS A 248 -13.94 -9.14 -2.10
N ILE A 249 -13.58 -8.70 -3.30
CA ILE A 249 -12.21 -8.32 -3.64
C ILE A 249 -12.21 -7.02 -4.45
N CYS A 250 -11.25 -6.13 -4.16
CA CYS A 250 -10.95 -4.96 -4.96
C CYS A 250 -9.45 -4.91 -5.23
N ILE A 251 -9.07 -5.04 -6.49
CA ILE A 251 -7.66 -4.95 -6.93
C ILE A 251 -7.49 -3.68 -7.76
N ALA A 252 -6.62 -2.78 -7.29
CA ALA A 252 -6.21 -1.61 -8.06
C ALA A 252 -5.15 -2.03 -9.07
N CYS A 253 -5.54 -2.22 -10.32
CA CYS A 253 -4.61 -2.39 -11.42
C CYS A 253 -4.06 -1.02 -11.84
N HIS A 254 -2.88 -1.02 -12.45
CA HIS A 254 -2.16 0.20 -12.77
C HIS A 254 -2.01 0.39 -14.29
N ASP A 255 -2.97 -0.07 -15.07
CA ASP A 255 -2.94 -0.09 -16.53
C ASP A 255 -2.77 1.32 -17.13
N PHE A 256 -3.22 2.37 -16.41
CA PHE A 256 -2.98 3.76 -16.78
C PHE A 256 -1.48 4.13 -16.84
N LEU A 257 -0.61 3.34 -16.24
CA LEU A 257 0.85 3.46 -16.35
C LEU A 257 1.44 2.53 -17.41
N GLY A 258 0.62 1.76 -18.12
CA GLY A 258 1.04 0.74 -19.07
C GLY A 258 1.80 1.29 -20.30
N ASP A 259 1.66 2.58 -20.62
CA ASP A 259 2.45 3.24 -21.66
C ASP A 259 3.85 3.65 -21.18
N VAL A 260 4.02 3.82 -19.86
CA VAL A 260 5.33 4.06 -19.24
C VAL A 260 6.11 2.74 -19.09
N ASP A 261 5.43 1.68 -18.67
CA ASP A 261 6.01 0.36 -18.53
C ASP A 261 4.92 -0.73 -18.72
N PRO A 262 5.03 -1.59 -19.76
CA PRO A 262 4.01 -2.62 -20.08
C PRO A 262 3.70 -3.59 -18.94
N LYS A 263 4.59 -3.73 -17.94
CA LYS A 263 4.34 -4.59 -16.78
C LYS A 263 3.15 -4.14 -15.92
N TYR A 264 2.77 -2.86 -16.01
CA TYR A 264 1.58 -2.34 -15.32
C TYR A 264 0.26 -2.79 -15.94
N ARG A 265 0.28 -3.36 -17.14
CA ARG A 265 -0.92 -3.91 -17.80
C ARG A 265 -1.30 -5.24 -17.13
N THR A 266 -1.95 -5.17 -15.97
CA THR A 266 -2.33 -6.34 -15.16
C THR A 266 -3.81 -6.60 -15.15
N ARG A 267 -4.64 -5.63 -15.57
CA ARG A 267 -6.09 -5.64 -15.42
C ARG A 267 -6.77 -6.81 -16.11
N ASP A 268 -6.43 -7.09 -17.35
CA ASP A 268 -7.09 -8.16 -18.11
C ASP A 268 -6.78 -9.54 -17.49
N GLU A 269 -5.52 -9.79 -17.08
CA GLU A 269 -5.13 -11.03 -16.39
C GLU A 269 -5.85 -11.18 -15.04
N VAL A 270 -6.02 -10.07 -14.29
CA VAL A 270 -6.76 -10.06 -13.02
C VAL A 270 -8.25 -10.34 -13.26
N ILE A 271 -8.86 -9.74 -14.27
CA ILE A 271 -10.26 -9.97 -14.64
C ILE A 271 -10.49 -11.45 -14.98
N ASP A 272 -9.65 -12.01 -15.84
CA ASP A 272 -9.76 -13.41 -16.26
C ASP A 272 -9.56 -14.36 -15.08
N PHE A 273 -8.57 -14.08 -14.23
CA PHE A 273 -8.34 -14.85 -13.01
C PHE A 273 -9.56 -14.85 -12.09
N LEU A 274 -10.15 -13.69 -11.81
CA LEU A 274 -11.31 -13.59 -10.94
C LEU A 274 -12.54 -14.30 -11.53
N ARG A 275 -12.80 -14.14 -12.83
CA ARG A 275 -13.91 -14.84 -13.52
C ARG A 275 -13.75 -16.36 -13.46
N GLN A 276 -12.56 -16.87 -13.77
CA GLN A 276 -12.26 -18.30 -13.71
C GLN A 276 -12.34 -18.85 -12.28
N SER A 277 -12.18 -17.99 -11.28
CA SER A 277 -12.28 -18.33 -9.86
C SER A 277 -13.71 -18.17 -9.29
N GLY A 278 -14.72 -17.94 -10.14
CA GLY A 278 -16.12 -17.88 -9.72
C GLY A 278 -16.56 -16.54 -9.12
N PHE A 279 -15.85 -15.46 -9.44
CA PHE A 279 -16.29 -14.12 -9.08
C PHE A 279 -17.09 -13.47 -10.21
N LYS A 280 -18.18 -12.80 -9.84
CA LYS A 280 -18.80 -11.78 -10.69
C LYS A 280 -17.91 -10.54 -10.66
N VAL A 281 -17.34 -10.23 -11.82
CA VAL A 281 -16.43 -9.07 -11.95
C VAL A 281 -17.24 -7.82 -12.29
N ILE A 282 -16.98 -6.75 -11.54
CA ILE A 282 -17.60 -5.44 -11.72
C ILE A 282 -16.48 -4.44 -11.98
N GLN A 283 -16.61 -3.68 -13.05
CA GLN A 283 -15.72 -2.59 -13.42
C GLN A 283 -16.49 -1.28 -13.34
N ARG A 284 -15.80 -0.21 -12.98
CA ARG A 284 -16.38 1.12 -12.89
C ARG A 284 -15.99 1.92 -14.13
N ASP A 285 -16.97 2.53 -14.78
CA ASP A 285 -16.74 3.58 -15.77
C ASP A 285 -16.54 4.90 -15.02
N ASP A 286 -15.27 5.36 -14.92
CA ASP A 286 -14.90 6.57 -14.19
C ASP A 286 -13.89 7.38 -15.03
N PRO A 287 -14.03 8.71 -15.11
CA PRO A 287 -13.10 9.55 -15.86
C PRO A 287 -11.68 9.58 -15.29
N ARG A 288 -11.52 9.20 -14.03
CA ARG A 288 -10.22 9.07 -13.36
C ARG A 288 -9.60 7.71 -13.70
N ASP A 289 -8.53 7.70 -14.48
CA ASP A 289 -7.89 6.49 -14.98
C ASP A 289 -7.54 5.51 -13.85
N TYR A 290 -6.95 6.00 -12.76
CA TYR A 290 -6.59 5.18 -11.60
C TYR A 290 -7.79 4.56 -10.88
N VAL A 291 -9.00 5.13 -11.00
CA VAL A 291 -10.24 4.56 -10.46
C VAL A 291 -10.85 3.54 -11.42
N ARG A 292 -10.82 3.86 -12.73
CA ARG A 292 -11.32 2.97 -13.79
C ARG A 292 -10.56 1.64 -13.84
N ASP A 293 -9.29 1.64 -13.42
CA ASP A 293 -8.46 0.44 -13.40
C ASP A 293 -8.69 -0.44 -12.16
N HIS A 294 -9.56 -0.04 -11.22
CA HIS A 294 -10.00 -0.92 -10.14
C HIS A 294 -10.87 -2.06 -10.68
N VAL A 295 -10.55 -3.28 -10.29
CA VAL A 295 -11.31 -4.49 -10.60
C VAL A 295 -11.96 -4.99 -9.31
N HIS A 296 -13.29 -5.00 -9.28
CA HIS A 296 -14.06 -5.54 -8.16
C HIS A 296 -14.57 -6.93 -8.49
N GLY A 297 -14.50 -7.85 -7.53
CA GLY A 297 -15.06 -9.18 -7.60
C GLY A 297 -16.01 -9.43 -6.43
N VAL A 298 -17.15 -10.04 -6.73
CA VAL A 298 -18.13 -10.49 -5.74
C VAL A 298 -18.34 -11.98 -5.93
N ARG A 299 -18.18 -12.76 -4.86
CA ARG A 299 -18.52 -14.18 -4.91
C ARG A 299 -20.02 -14.32 -4.78
N GLU A 300 -20.63 -14.93 -5.80
CA GLU A 300 -22.04 -15.32 -5.75
C GLU A 300 -22.13 -16.59 -4.89
N GLY A 301 -22.91 -16.52 -3.79
CA GLY A 301 -23.09 -17.60 -2.84
C GLY A 301 -23.84 -18.80 -3.42
#